data_5d8850f3917f96d26f9cbbf7c435118f
#
_entry.id   5d8850f3917f96d26f9cbbf7c435118f
#
_cell.length_a   1.000
_cell.length_b   1.000
_cell.length_c   1.000
_cell.angle_alpha   90.00
_cell.angle_beta   90.00
_cell.angle_gamma   90.00
#
_symmetry.space_group_name_H-M   'P 1'
#
loop_
_entity.id
_entity.type
_entity.pdbx_description
1 polymer ?
#
loop_
_entity_poly.entity_id
_entity_poly.type
_entity_poly.pdbx_seq_one_letter_code
_entity_poly.pdbx_strand_id
1 'polypeptide(L)'
;TGSWGRCPSPLHEGNGNTDKADNIGNIVDAIDFLWQANNEGGATIGRRVAVIGAGDVAMDCVRTARRSQGVEEAVLVYRRTEPYMPATQHEVNLVRSEGLTMEELLAPISYDGTTLHCEQMRLGEEDASGRRAVVGVGTFVDLPFDTVIGATGATVQTGPYARNGLAQNARGLAEVDPSFQSSVPDVYVIGDGRLGPSIIVRAVADAKTAVRAILHKEDLLADFDSRPEKVERDQHEVHERRGLLIAAINGKAEGDRCLTCDVICEVCTEVCPNRANVAITVPGFADPRQIVHLDGLCNECGNCGTFCPHAGLPYKDKITIFWSREGFEDSTNAGFLPLIDGAYLTRMPDGSVREHRAGQQDLPEGMSQVLAAIQKDYSFMFAAPVGAQP
;
A
#
# COMPACT_ATOMS: atom_id res chain seq x y z
N THR A 1 -5.14 -4.18 17.86
CA THR A 1 -4.52 -5.51 17.67
C THR A 1 -4.38 -5.80 16.19
N GLY A 2 -3.32 -5.35 15.55
CA GLY A 2 -2.97 -5.71 14.17
C GLY A 2 -2.10 -6.98 14.13
N SER A 3 -1.58 -7.31 12.94
CA SER A 3 -0.68 -8.44 12.72
C SER A 3 0.77 -8.07 13.12
N TRP A 4 0.99 -7.82 14.41
CA TRP A 4 2.29 -7.43 14.97
C TRP A 4 3.09 -8.60 15.52
N GLY A 5 2.56 -9.82 15.48
CA GLY A 5 3.27 -11.02 15.87
C GLY A 5 4.21 -11.46 14.75
N ARG A 6 5.45 -11.79 15.10
CA ARG A 6 6.42 -12.36 14.17
C ARG A 6 6.03 -13.79 13.82
N CYS A 7 6.03 -14.16 12.55
CA CYS A 7 6.07 -15.56 12.17
C CYS A 7 7.46 -16.11 12.52
N PRO A 8 7.54 -17.29 13.15
CA PRO A 8 8.83 -17.94 13.34
C PRO A 8 9.53 -18.04 11.99
N SER A 9 10.74 -17.52 11.92
CA SER A 9 11.60 -17.80 10.76
C SER A 9 11.87 -19.29 10.72
N PRO A 10 11.89 -19.95 9.56
CA PRO A 10 12.33 -21.35 9.46
C PRO A 10 13.74 -21.55 10.01
N LEU A 11 14.52 -20.49 10.18
CA LEU A 11 15.85 -20.48 10.79
C LEU A 11 15.83 -20.49 12.34
N HIS A 12 14.68 -20.33 12.99
CA HIS A 12 14.55 -20.35 14.46
C HIS A 12 14.13 -21.72 15.01
N GLU A 13 13.77 -22.68 14.17
CA GLU A 13 13.27 -23.99 14.61
C GLU A 13 14.38 -24.99 15.02
N GLY A 14 15.63 -24.57 15.06
CA GLY A 14 16.77 -25.46 15.37
C GLY A 14 16.94 -25.87 16.84
N ASN A 15 16.29 -25.24 17.82
CA ASN A 15 16.31 -25.65 19.23
C ASN A 15 15.06 -25.18 19.97
N GLY A 16 14.22 -26.09 20.34
CA GLY A 16 12.90 -25.92 20.98
C GLY A 16 12.83 -25.13 22.29
N ASN A 17 13.44 -23.95 22.35
CA ASN A 17 13.36 -23.03 23.48
C ASN A 17 12.98 -21.64 22.98
N THR A 18 11.67 -21.36 23.02
CA THR A 18 11.03 -20.13 22.49
C THR A 18 11.27 -18.86 23.33
N ASP A 19 12.06 -18.92 24.40
CA ASP A 19 12.21 -17.83 25.36
C ASP A 19 13.56 -17.08 25.29
N LYS A 20 14.41 -17.40 24.32
CA LYS A 20 15.64 -16.63 24.07
C LYS A 20 15.74 -16.29 22.59
N ALA A 21 15.45 -15.03 22.29
CA ALA A 21 15.95 -14.36 21.10
C ALA A 21 17.50 -14.23 21.21
N ASP A 22 18.18 -15.36 21.27
CA ASP A 22 19.62 -15.38 21.12
C ASP A 22 19.92 -15.20 19.65
N ASN A 23 20.46 -14.03 19.32
CA ASN A 23 21.03 -13.62 18.05
C ASN A 23 21.89 -14.73 17.45
N ILE A 24 21.28 -15.60 16.67
CA ILE A 24 22.03 -16.43 15.72
C ILE A 24 22.33 -15.51 14.54
N GLY A 25 23.46 -14.83 14.60
CA GLY A 25 23.96 -13.96 13.55
C GLY A 25 22.90 -12.93 13.05
N ASN A 26 23.23 -11.83 12.53
CA ASN A 26 22.43 -10.71 12.05
C ASN A 26 21.12 -11.05 11.28
N ILE A 27 20.21 -11.83 11.88
CA ILE A 27 18.86 -12.08 11.34
C ILE A 27 17.95 -10.98 11.87
N VAL A 28 17.36 -10.23 10.96
CA VAL A 28 16.51 -9.08 11.25
C VAL A 28 15.08 -9.40 10.83
N ASP A 29 14.12 -9.05 11.69
CA ASP A 29 12.69 -9.11 11.30
C ASP A 29 12.39 -8.05 10.23
N ALA A 30 11.58 -8.41 9.25
CA ALA A 30 11.25 -7.55 8.12
C ALA A 30 10.59 -6.22 8.55
N ILE A 31 9.68 -6.28 9.52
CA ILE A 31 8.95 -5.09 9.99
C ILE A 31 9.89 -4.19 10.81
N ASP A 32 10.72 -4.77 11.67
CA ASP A 32 11.72 -4.02 12.41
C ASP A 32 12.73 -3.35 11.48
N PHE A 33 13.17 -4.07 10.43
CA PHE A 33 14.05 -3.51 9.41
C PHE A 33 13.42 -2.31 8.69
N LEU A 34 12.19 -2.47 8.18
CA LEU A 34 11.49 -1.40 7.47
C LEU A 34 11.19 -0.20 8.38
N TRP A 35 10.88 -0.47 9.66
CA TRP A 35 10.70 0.60 10.64
C TRP A 35 11.98 1.41 10.84
N GLN A 36 13.12 0.74 11.09
CA GLN A 36 14.41 1.40 11.27
C GLN A 36 14.83 2.19 10.03
N ALA A 37 14.69 1.57 8.85
CA ALA A 37 15.06 2.20 7.59
C ALA A 37 14.28 3.50 7.32
N ASN A 38 13.00 3.56 7.72
CA ASN A 38 12.13 4.70 7.41
C ASN A 38 12.02 5.75 8.53
N ASN A 39 12.33 5.39 9.79
CA ASN A 39 12.08 6.27 10.93
C ASN A 39 13.33 6.64 11.76
N GLU A 40 14.41 5.86 11.67
CA GLU A 40 15.59 5.99 12.56
C GLU A 40 16.86 6.45 11.81
N GLY A 41 16.72 7.01 10.61
CA GLY A 41 17.85 7.50 9.81
C GLY A 41 18.66 6.40 9.15
N GLY A 42 18.09 5.20 9.03
CA GLY A 42 18.66 4.05 8.34
C GLY A 42 18.83 2.82 9.24
N ALA A 43 18.71 1.65 8.66
CA ALA A 43 18.94 0.39 9.35
C ALA A 43 20.43 0.00 9.30
N THR A 44 20.96 -0.53 10.40
CA THR A 44 22.32 -1.07 10.42
C THR A 44 22.31 -2.50 9.88
N ILE A 45 22.67 -2.65 8.60
CA ILE A 45 22.77 -3.93 7.89
C ILE A 45 24.14 -4.04 7.21
N GLY A 46 24.54 -5.27 6.86
CA GLY A 46 25.80 -5.53 6.17
C GLY A 46 25.76 -5.18 4.68
N ARG A 47 26.87 -5.45 3.99
CA ARG A 47 27.02 -5.12 2.56
C ARG A 47 26.24 -6.06 1.63
N ARG A 48 26.12 -7.34 2.04
CA ARG A 48 25.42 -8.38 1.30
C ARG A 48 24.22 -8.86 2.11
N VAL A 49 23.03 -8.65 1.59
CA VAL A 49 21.77 -8.86 2.32
C VAL A 49 20.92 -9.90 1.60
N ALA A 50 20.48 -10.93 2.33
CA ALA A 50 19.45 -11.83 1.87
C ALA A 50 18.09 -11.48 2.49
N VAL A 51 17.03 -11.47 1.68
CA VAL A 51 15.64 -11.34 2.14
C VAL A 51 14.93 -12.65 1.91
N ILE A 52 14.47 -13.29 2.98
CA ILE A 52 13.77 -14.57 2.92
C ILE A 52 12.27 -14.34 2.84
N GLY A 53 11.65 -14.75 1.73
CA GLY A 53 10.22 -14.62 1.50
C GLY A 53 9.91 -14.16 0.09
N ALA A 54 8.62 -13.99 -0.25
CA ALA A 54 8.18 -13.52 -1.56
C ALA A 54 6.79 -12.86 -1.51
N GLY A 55 6.38 -12.33 -0.37
CA GLY A 55 5.21 -11.45 -0.25
C GLY A 55 5.59 -9.98 -0.50
N ASP A 56 4.60 -9.09 -0.54
CA ASP A 56 4.81 -7.65 -0.76
C ASP A 56 5.84 -7.08 0.25
N VAL A 57 5.79 -7.48 1.52
CA VAL A 57 6.78 -7.08 2.54
C VAL A 57 8.21 -7.51 2.16
N ALA A 58 8.39 -8.68 1.54
CA ALA A 58 9.71 -9.12 1.09
C ALA A 58 10.22 -8.28 -0.08
N MET A 59 9.32 -7.87 -0.99
CA MET A 59 9.64 -6.95 -2.09
C MET A 59 10.07 -5.58 -1.56
N ASP A 60 9.34 -5.04 -0.58
CA ASP A 60 9.72 -3.79 0.09
C ASP A 60 11.08 -3.90 0.78
N CYS A 61 11.33 -5.01 1.48
CA CYS A 61 12.60 -5.22 2.19
C CYS A 61 13.78 -5.27 1.23
N VAL A 62 13.71 -6.04 0.13
CA VAL A 62 14.84 -6.18 -0.78
C VAL A 62 15.16 -4.87 -1.50
N ARG A 63 14.15 -4.10 -1.87
CA ARG A 63 14.28 -2.78 -2.49
C ARG A 63 14.84 -1.76 -1.51
N THR A 64 14.33 -1.73 -0.28
CA THR A 64 14.82 -0.86 0.79
C THR A 64 16.25 -1.20 1.17
N ALA A 65 16.58 -2.49 1.33
CA ALA A 65 17.95 -2.93 1.62
C ALA A 65 18.92 -2.46 0.53
N ARG A 66 18.57 -2.62 -0.75
CA ARG A 66 19.42 -2.19 -1.87
C ARG A 66 19.71 -0.69 -1.87
N ARG A 67 18.77 0.12 -1.39
CA ARG A 67 18.90 1.59 -1.27
C ARG A 67 19.60 2.03 0.02
N SER A 68 19.76 1.13 0.99
CA SER A 68 20.41 1.44 2.26
C SER A 68 21.90 1.71 2.06
N GLN A 69 22.44 2.64 2.85
CA GLN A 69 23.83 3.04 2.73
C GLN A 69 24.79 1.87 3.03
N GLY A 70 25.76 1.65 2.16
CA GLY A 70 26.79 0.62 2.29
C GLY A 70 26.38 -0.76 1.76
N VAL A 71 25.14 -0.97 1.32
CA VAL A 71 24.70 -2.23 0.73
C VAL A 71 25.13 -2.31 -0.72
N GLU A 72 25.87 -3.36 -1.04
CA GLU A 72 26.37 -3.65 -2.38
C GLU A 72 25.46 -4.63 -3.12
N GLU A 73 24.90 -5.58 -2.39
CA GLU A 73 24.05 -6.63 -2.95
C GLU A 73 22.84 -6.88 -2.03
N ALA A 74 21.65 -6.96 -2.61
CA ALA A 74 20.44 -7.40 -1.93
C ALA A 74 19.74 -8.44 -2.80
N VAL A 75 19.45 -9.62 -2.23
CA VAL A 75 18.93 -10.79 -2.94
C VAL A 75 17.68 -11.31 -2.26
N LEU A 76 16.65 -11.58 -3.04
CA LEU A 76 15.45 -12.29 -2.57
C LEU A 76 15.68 -13.79 -2.64
N VAL A 77 15.42 -14.51 -1.55
CA VAL A 77 15.54 -15.99 -1.48
C VAL A 77 14.17 -16.59 -1.28
N TYR A 78 13.74 -17.42 -2.23
CA TYR A 78 12.41 -17.98 -2.22
C TYR A 78 12.38 -19.50 -2.52
N ARG A 79 11.61 -20.24 -1.74
CA ARG A 79 11.53 -21.71 -1.85
C ARG A 79 10.70 -22.26 -3.01
N ARG A 80 9.96 -21.39 -3.73
CA ARG A 80 9.21 -21.73 -4.96
C ARG A 80 9.74 -20.89 -6.12
N THR A 81 8.97 -20.85 -7.20
CA THR A 81 9.24 -20.00 -8.35
C THR A 81 8.29 -18.81 -8.37
N GLU A 82 8.64 -17.81 -9.15
CA GLU A 82 7.91 -16.54 -9.26
C GLU A 82 6.39 -16.67 -9.47
N PRO A 83 5.86 -17.56 -10.34
CA PRO A 83 4.41 -17.71 -10.49
C PRO A 83 3.66 -18.06 -9.20
N TYR A 84 4.38 -18.53 -8.18
CA TYR A 84 3.82 -18.88 -6.87
C TYR A 84 4.14 -17.86 -5.78
N MET A 85 4.71 -16.72 -6.14
CA MET A 85 4.94 -15.61 -5.19
C MET A 85 3.61 -15.02 -4.75
N PRO A 86 3.39 -14.82 -3.45
CA PRO A 86 2.17 -14.16 -2.96
C PRO A 86 2.17 -12.65 -3.17
N ALA A 87 3.30 -12.03 -3.52
CA ALA A 87 3.39 -10.62 -3.85
C ALA A 87 2.56 -10.28 -5.09
N THR A 88 2.10 -9.05 -5.17
CA THR A 88 1.43 -8.54 -6.36
C THR A 88 2.40 -8.52 -7.54
N GLN A 89 1.88 -8.73 -8.77
CA GLN A 89 2.73 -8.70 -9.96
C GLN A 89 3.40 -7.33 -10.16
N HIS A 90 2.77 -6.28 -9.66
CA HIS A 90 3.34 -4.93 -9.66
C HIS A 90 4.64 -4.88 -8.85
N GLU A 91 4.64 -5.37 -7.63
CA GLU A 91 5.83 -5.40 -6.76
C GLU A 91 6.95 -6.27 -7.33
N VAL A 92 6.60 -7.43 -7.89
CA VAL A 92 7.58 -8.31 -8.58
C VAL A 92 8.22 -7.58 -9.76
N ASN A 93 7.42 -6.86 -10.55
CA ASN A 93 7.92 -6.08 -11.69
C ASN A 93 8.83 -4.91 -11.24
N LEU A 94 8.56 -4.28 -10.11
CA LEU A 94 9.44 -3.24 -9.55
C LEU A 94 10.80 -3.84 -9.17
N VAL A 95 10.83 -4.96 -8.45
CA VAL A 95 12.08 -5.66 -8.10
C VAL A 95 12.91 -5.99 -9.35
N ARG A 96 12.25 -6.48 -10.41
CA ARG A 96 12.91 -6.73 -11.70
C ARG A 96 13.44 -5.48 -12.38
N SER A 97 12.63 -4.43 -12.42
CA SER A 97 13.02 -3.17 -13.08
C SER A 97 14.21 -2.50 -12.40
N GLU A 98 14.38 -2.73 -11.10
CA GLU A 98 15.53 -2.29 -10.32
C GLU A 98 16.75 -3.21 -10.45
N GLY A 99 16.64 -4.29 -11.23
CA GLY A 99 17.75 -5.25 -11.48
C GLY A 99 18.14 -6.09 -10.28
N LEU A 100 17.21 -6.29 -9.32
CA LEU A 100 17.47 -7.08 -8.13
C LEU A 100 17.39 -8.58 -8.42
N THR A 101 18.29 -9.34 -7.79
CA THR A 101 18.36 -10.78 -7.95
C THR A 101 17.29 -11.50 -7.12
N MET A 102 16.66 -12.51 -7.72
CA MET A 102 15.73 -13.41 -7.06
C MET A 102 16.23 -14.84 -7.21
N GLU A 103 16.66 -15.43 -6.10
CA GLU A 103 17.09 -16.83 -6.03
C GLU A 103 15.88 -17.72 -5.70
N GLU A 104 15.48 -18.49 -6.69
CA GLU A 104 14.31 -19.36 -6.62
C GLU A 104 14.69 -20.80 -6.24
N LEU A 105 13.69 -21.54 -5.73
CA LEU A 105 13.85 -22.95 -5.35
C LEU A 105 14.93 -23.17 -4.30
N LEU A 106 15.13 -22.22 -3.41
CA LEU A 106 16.02 -22.30 -2.26
C LEU A 106 15.25 -22.16 -0.96
N ALA A 107 15.29 -23.17 -0.11
CA ALA A 107 14.72 -23.16 1.23
C ALA A 107 15.83 -22.94 2.26
N PRO A 108 15.82 -21.83 2.99
CA PRO A 108 16.78 -21.58 4.06
C PRO A 108 16.68 -22.65 5.17
N ILE A 109 17.81 -23.16 5.63
CA ILE A 109 17.92 -24.15 6.72
C ILE A 109 18.55 -23.53 7.96
N SER A 110 19.67 -22.83 7.80
CA SER A 110 20.40 -22.20 8.89
C SER A 110 21.20 -21.01 8.39
N TYR A 111 21.58 -20.14 9.33
CA TYR A 111 22.46 -19.02 9.08
C TYR A 111 23.47 -18.90 10.23
N ASP A 112 24.75 -18.86 9.91
CA ASP A 112 25.84 -18.86 10.90
C ASP A 112 26.39 -17.45 11.22
N GLY A 113 25.80 -16.40 10.62
CA GLY A 113 26.26 -15.01 10.75
C GLY A 113 27.02 -14.50 9.53
N THR A 114 27.43 -15.38 8.62
CA THR A 114 28.18 -15.06 7.39
C THR A 114 27.70 -15.85 6.18
N THR A 115 27.07 -17.00 6.42
CA THR A 115 26.63 -17.92 5.37
C THR A 115 25.19 -18.36 5.61
N LEU A 116 24.35 -18.18 4.62
CA LEU A 116 23.00 -18.71 4.58
C LEU A 116 23.03 -20.08 3.90
N HIS A 117 22.76 -21.12 4.68
CA HIS A 117 22.68 -22.50 4.19
C HIS A 117 21.28 -22.78 3.69
N CYS A 118 21.14 -23.19 2.43
CA CYS A 118 19.87 -23.47 1.80
C CYS A 118 19.82 -24.90 1.26
N GLU A 119 18.64 -25.52 1.32
CA GLU A 119 18.36 -26.73 0.53
C GLU A 119 17.75 -26.33 -0.81
N GLN A 120 18.23 -26.96 -1.87
CA GLN A 120 17.64 -26.82 -3.19
C GLN A 120 16.30 -27.55 -3.24
N MET A 121 15.29 -26.87 -3.80
CA MET A 121 13.92 -27.37 -3.85
C MET A 121 13.50 -27.71 -5.27
N ARG A 122 12.46 -28.52 -5.40
CA ARG A 122 11.69 -28.69 -6.62
C ARG A 122 10.21 -28.54 -6.33
N LEU A 123 9.45 -28.16 -7.35
CA LEU A 123 8.00 -28.11 -7.25
C LEU A 123 7.42 -29.51 -7.29
N GLY A 124 6.58 -29.83 -6.34
CA GLY A 124 5.81 -31.06 -6.25
C GLY A 124 4.43 -30.92 -6.91
N GLU A 125 3.45 -31.71 -6.43
CA GLU A 125 2.07 -31.67 -6.90
C GLU A 125 1.33 -30.43 -6.40
N GLU A 126 0.27 -30.04 -7.09
CA GLU A 126 -0.61 -28.98 -6.68
C GLU A 126 -1.55 -29.43 -5.54
N ASP A 127 -1.73 -28.56 -4.54
CA ASP A 127 -2.75 -28.72 -3.52
C ASP A 127 -4.12 -28.19 -4.01
N ALA A 128 -5.15 -28.38 -3.19
CA ALA A 128 -6.52 -27.94 -3.49
C ALA A 128 -6.66 -26.42 -3.70
N SER A 129 -5.65 -25.62 -3.34
CA SER A 129 -5.60 -24.16 -3.56
C SER A 129 -4.86 -23.76 -4.84
N GLY A 130 -4.39 -24.72 -5.64
CA GLY A 130 -3.57 -24.47 -6.83
C GLY A 130 -2.11 -24.16 -6.52
N ARG A 131 -1.65 -24.28 -5.27
CA ARG A 131 -0.26 -24.06 -4.89
C ARG A 131 0.52 -25.37 -4.98
N ARG A 132 1.66 -25.34 -5.66
CA ARG A 132 2.53 -26.52 -5.70
C ARG A 132 3.29 -26.68 -4.39
N ALA A 133 3.31 -27.91 -3.90
CA ALA A 133 4.17 -28.30 -2.79
C ALA A 133 5.64 -28.03 -3.13
N VAL A 134 6.47 -27.87 -2.14
CA VAL A 134 7.94 -27.81 -2.30
C VAL A 134 8.55 -29.05 -1.69
N VAL A 135 9.47 -29.66 -2.41
CA VAL A 135 10.13 -30.91 -2.01
C VAL A 135 11.63 -30.69 -2.10
N GLY A 136 12.36 -30.96 -1.01
CA GLY A 136 13.80 -30.91 -0.98
C GLY A 136 14.40 -31.96 -1.93
N VAL A 137 15.51 -31.64 -2.57
CA VAL A 137 16.20 -32.53 -3.47
C VAL A 137 17.48 -33.14 -2.86
N GLY A 138 17.77 -32.78 -1.60
CA GLY A 138 18.95 -33.25 -0.87
C GLY A 138 20.27 -32.62 -1.34
N THR A 139 20.18 -31.56 -2.13
CA THR A 139 21.34 -30.73 -2.51
C THR A 139 21.33 -29.46 -1.72
N PHE A 140 22.50 -29.08 -1.18
CA PHE A 140 22.64 -27.90 -0.35
C PHE A 140 23.49 -26.86 -1.05
N VAL A 141 23.16 -25.58 -0.81
CA VAL A 141 23.84 -24.41 -1.38
C VAL A 141 24.16 -23.44 -0.24
N ASP A 142 25.40 -22.98 -0.23
CA ASP A 142 25.91 -22.01 0.73
C ASP A 142 25.99 -20.63 0.06
N LEU A 143 25.27 -19.66 0.61
CA LEU A 143 25.20 -18.30 0.10
C LEU A 143 25.83 -17.34 1.12
N PRO A 144 26.91 -16.60 0.74
CA PRO A 144 27.57 -15.71 1.66
C PRO A 144 26.81 -14.38 1.77
N PHE A 145 26.21 -14.13 2.94
CA PHE A 145 25.48 -12.90 3.28
C PHE A 145 25.89 -12.40 4.67
N ASP A 146 26.00 -11.07 4.81
CA ASP A 146 26.34 -10.41 6.10
C ASP A 146 25.09 -10.18 6.96
N THR A 147 23.92 -10.13 6.36
CA THR A 147 22.63 -9.92 7.01
C THR A 147 21.55 -10.73 6.33
N VAL A 148 20.67 -11.31 7.12
CA VAL A 148 19.47 -11.99 6.66
C VAL A 148 18.24 -11.30 7.21
N ILE A 149 17.29 -10.92 6.32
CA ILE A 149 16.01 -10.33 6.68
C ILE A 149 14.91 -11.37 6.51
N GLY A 150 14.20 -11.67 7.59
CA GLY A 150 13.11 -12.65 7.59
C GLY A 150 11.76 -12.00 7.25
N ALA A 151 11.27 -12.19 6.02
CA ALA A 151 9.98 -11.69 5.53
C ALA A 151 8.98 -12.84 5.29
N THR A 152 8.85 -13.76 6.24
CA THR A 152 8.06 -14.99 6.11
C THR A 152 6.61 -14.85 6.53
N GLY A 153 6.18 -13.64 6.88
CA GLY A 153 4.82 -13.27 7.22
C GLY A 153 4.69 -12.70 8.63
N ALA A 154 3.48 -12.30 8.96
CA ALA A 154 3.12 -11.77 10.27
C ALA A 154 1.97 -12.57 10.88
N THR A 155 1.81 -12.51 12.18
CA THR A 155 0.71 -13.15 12.92
C THR A 155 0.00 -12.14 13.81
N VAL A 156 -1.21 -12.46 14.21
CA VAL A 156 -1.95 -11.66 15.19
C VAL A 156 -1.47 -12.02 16.58
N GLN A 157 -1.20 -11.01 17.40
CA GLN A 157 -0.94 -11.22 18.82
C GLN A 157 -2.24 -11.53 19.54
N THR A 158 -2.51 -12.80 19.81
CA THR A 158 -3.76 -13.30 20.39
C THR A 158 -3.82 -13.23 21.93
N GLY A 159 -2.68 -13.03 22.58
CA GLY A 159 -2.60 -12.91 24.03
C GLY A 159 -3.55 -11.89 24.66
N PRO A 160 -3.82 -10.72 24.06
CA PRO A 160 -4.83 -9.78 24.55
C PRO A 160 -6.24 -10.36 24.59
N TYR A 161 -6.61 -11.28 23.69
CA TYR A 161 -7.96 -11.87 23.67
C TYR A 161 -8.19 -12.73 24.90
N ALA A 162 -7.26 -13.65 25.18
CA ALA A 162 -7.35 -14.49 26.37
C ALA A 162 -7.39 -13.65 27.67
N ARG A 163 -6.53 -12.63 27.77
CA ARG A 163 -6.49 -11.76 28.97
C ARG A 163 -7.77 -10.96 29.19
N ASN A 164 -8.51 -10.67 28.13
CA ASN A 164 -9.78 -9.93 28.21
C ASN A 164 -11.01 -10.84 28.08
N GLY A 165 -10.85 -12.16 28.18
CA GLY A 165 -11.96 -13.11 28.21
C GLY A 165 -12.70 -13.30 26.89
N LEU A 166 -12.08 -12.94 25.74
CA LEU A 166 -12.66 -13.18 24.44
C LEU A 166 -12.53 -14.67 24.06
N ALA A 167 -13.60 -15.27 23.58
CA ALA A 167 -13.55 -16.60 22.98
C ALA A 167 -12.67 -16.58 21.72
N GLN A 168 -11.92 -17.66 21.52
CA GLN A 168 -10.99 -17.81 20.42
C GLN A 168 -11.28 -19.08 19.63
N ASN A 169 -11.18 -18.99 18.32
CA ASN A 169 -11.28 -20.14 17.41
C ASN A 169 -10.01 -21.00 17.45
N ALA A 170 -10.00 -22.11 16.71
CA ALA A 170 -8.84 -23.01 16.62
C ALA A 170 -7.54 -22.37 16.11
N ARG A 171 -7.63 -21.20 15.49
CA ARG A 171 -6.47 -20.40 15.04
C ARG A 171 -6.01 -19.38 16.08
N GLY A 172 -6.62 -19.34 17.26
CA GLY A 172 -6.36 -18.35 18.29
C GLY A 172 -6.95 -16.96 18.03
N LEU A 173 -7.65 -16.76 16.90
CA LEU A 173 -8.29 -15.48 16.57
C LEU A 173 -9.62 -15.34 17.33
N ALA A 174 -10.05 -14.11 17.59
CA ALA A 174 -11.31 -13.87 18.28
C ALA A 174 -12.50 -14.46 17.50
N GLU A 175 -13.37 -15.18 18.20
CA GLU A 175 -14.67 -15.56 17.68
C GLU A 175 -15.60 -14.35 17.72
N VAL A 176 -16.27 -14.09 16.60
CA VAL A 176 -17.20 -12.97 16.46
C VAL A 176 -18.46 -13.39 15.73
N ASP A 177 -19.57 -12.73 16.05
CA ASP A 177 -20.83 -12.87 15.33
C ASP A 177 -20.82 -12.16 13.95
N PRO A 178 -21.90 -12.21 13.16
CA PRO A 178 -21.98 -11.50 11.87
C PRO A 178 -21.84 -9.98 11.94
N SER A 179 -22.05 -9.37 13.11
CA SER A 179 -21.82 -7.94 13.35
C SER A 179 -20.41 -7.62 13.81
N PHE A 180 -19.56 -8.64 13.95
CA PHE A 180 -18.21 -8.62 14.49
C PHE A 180 -18.11 -8.30 15.98
N GLN A 181 -19.22 -8.47 16.72
CA GLN A 181 -19.19 -8.46 18.18
C GLN A 181 -18.57 -9.76 18.69
N SER A 182 -17.68 -9.66 19.65
CA SER A 182 -17.01 -10.78 20.30
C SER A 182 -17.94 -11.47 21.34
N SER A 183 -17.43 -12.50 22.01
CA SER A 183 -18.11 -13.13 23.15
C SER A 183 -18.31 -12.17 24.34
N VAL A 184 -17.61 -11.05 24.37
CA VAL A 184 -17.76 -9.99 25.39
C VAL A 184 -18.70 -8.93 24.84
N PRO A 185 -19.81 -8.59 25.53
CA PRO A 185 -20.75 -7.58 25.08
C PRO A 185 -20.06 -6.24 24.81
N ASP A 186 -20.47 -5.58 23.72
CA ASP A 186 -19.96 -4.26 23.27
C ASP A 186 -18.47 -4.21 22.91
N VAL A 187 -17.84 -5.36 22.77
CA VAL A 187 -16.48 -5.49 22.27
C VAL A 187 -16.51 -6.09 20.86
N TYR A 188 -16.06 -5.32 19.89
CA TYR A 188 -16.00 -5.69 18.48
C TYR A 188 -14.57 -5.95 18.05
N VAL A 189 -14.34 -7.00 17.26
CA VAL A 189 -13.04 -7.33 16.70
C VAL A 189 -13.12 -7.35 15.18
N ILE A 190 -12.33 -6.51 14.54
CA ILE A 190 -12.36 -6.25 13.08
C ILE A 190 -10.96 -6.37 12.46
N GLY A 191 -10.91 -6.40 11.14
CA GLY A 191 -9.66 -6.44 10.37
C GLY A 191 -8.79 -7.64 10.71
N ASP A 192 -7.49 -7.43 10.76
CA ASP A 192 -6.51 -8.49 11.03
C ASP A 192 -6.77 -9.23 12.34
N GLY A 193 -7.29 -8.55 13.35
CA GLY A 193 -7.62 -9.15 14.63
C GLY A 193 -8.63 -10.31 14.53
N ARG A 194 -9.48 -10.28 13.52
CA ARG A 194 -10.50 -11.30 13.25
C ARG A 194 -10.07 -12.30 12.17
N LEU A 195 -9.44 -11.81 11.12
CA LEU A 195 -9.14 -12.59 9.90
C LEU A 195 -7.74 -13.21 9.90
N GLY A 196 -6.81 -12.68 10.66
CA GLY A 196 -5.38 -12.79 10.43
C GLY A 196 -4.90 -11.70 9.47
N PRO A 197 -3.60 -11.68 9.12
CA PRO A 197 -3.02 -10.72 8.20
C PRO A 197 -3.82 -10.57 6.92
N SER A 198 -4.23 -9.35 6.60
CA SER A 198 -5.13 -9.06 5.48
C SER A 198 -4.86 -7.65 4.92
N ILE A 199 -5.66 -7.22 3.97
CA ILE A 199 -5.55 -5.91 3.33
C ILE A 199 -6.40 -4.86 4.05
N ILE A 200 -5.97 -3.61 3.99
CA ILE A 200 -6.63 -2.46 4.63
C ILE A 200 -8.10 -2.34 4.20
N VAL A 201 -8.41 -2.60 2.93
CA VAL A 201 -9.78 -2.51 2.41
C VAL A 201 -10.74 -3.44 3.16
N ARG A 202 -10.30 -4.64 3.56
CA ARG A 202 -11.11 -5.55 4.39
C ARG A 202 -11.32 -5.01 5.79
N ALA A 203 -10.29 -4.43 6.39
CA ALA A 203 -10.42 -3.80 7.70
C ALA A 203 -11.43 -2.64 7.67
N VAL A 204 -11.42 -1.82 6.61
CA VAL A 204 -12.40 -0.74 6.40
C VAL A 204 -13.82 -1.31 6.20
N ALA A 205 -13.97 -2.39 5.45
CA ALA A 205 -15.26 -3.04 5.25
C ALA A 205 -15.82 -3.61 6.57
N ASP A 206 -14.96 -4.27 7.34
CA ASP A 206 -15.32 -4.76 8.67
C ASP A 206 -15.75 -3.62 9.60
N ALA A 207 -15.00 -2.51 9.61
CA ALA A 207 -15.32 -1.33 10.41
C ALA A 207 -16.71 -0.75 10.06
N LYS A 208 -17.03 -0.65 8.77
CA LYS A 208 -18.35 -0.20 8.31
C LYS A 208 -19.47 -1.14 8.80
N THR A 209 -19.26 -2.44 8.79
CA THR A 209 -20.23 -3.43 9.27
C THR A 209 -20.43 -3.31 10.78
N ALA A 210 -19.35 -3.25 11.56
CA ALA A 210 -19.41 -3.10 13.01
C ALA A 210 -20.10 -1.78 13.40
N VAL A 211 -19.73 -0.65 12.77
CA VAL A 211 -20.36 0.66 13.06
C VAL A 211 -21.84 0.64 12.75
N ARG A 212 -22.28 0.05 11.63
CA ARG A 212 -23.72 -0.09 11.33
C ARG A 212 -24.45 -0.89 12.39
N ALA A 213 -23.85 -1.98 12.86
CA ALA A 213 -24.44 -2.79 13.91
C ALA A 213 -24.57 -2.02 15.22
N ILE A 214 -23.56 -1.24 15.60
CA ILE A 214 -23.59 -0.37 16.77
C ILE A 214 -24.69 0.69 16.64
N LEU A 215 -24.75 1.40 15.51
CA LEU A 215 -25.75 2.43 15.27
C LEU A 215 -27.17 1.87 15.26
N HIS A 216 -27.36 0.67 14.72
CA HIS A 216 -28.64 -0.02 14.78
C HIS A 216 -29.03 -0.39 16.21
N LYS A 217 -28.09 -0.85 17.01
CA LYS A 217 -28.30 -1.18 18.43
C LYS A 217 -28.70 0.05 19.24
N GLU A 218 -28.09 1.20 18.95
CA GLU A 218 -28.33 2.48 19.64
C GLU A 218 -29.49 3.31 19.02
N ASP A 219 -30.21 2.74 18.05
CA ASP A 219 -31.31 3.42 17.31
C ASP A 219 -30.91 4.72 16.60
N LEU A 220 -29.64 4.78 16.13
CA LEU A 220 -29.05 5.94 15.45
C LEU A 220 -28.87 5.72 13.93
N LEU A 221 -29.37 4.61 13.40
CA LEU A 221 -29.13 4.23 12.01
C LEU A 221 -29.77 5.18 10.98
N ALA A 222 -30.93 5.76 11.32
CA ALA A 222 -31.67 6.67 10.44
C ALA A 222 -30.84 7.91 10.07
N ASP A 223 -30.05 8.43 11.01
CA ASP A 223 -29.19 9.58 10.78
C ASP A 223 -27.95 9.25 9.93
N PHE A 224 -27.51 8.00 10.00
CA PHE A 224 -26.32 7.55 9.28
C PHE A 224 -26.61 7.13 7.83
N ASP A 225 -27.78 6.57 7.56
CA ASP A 225 -28.19 6.12 6.21
C ASP A 225 -28.83 7.24 5.38
N SER A 226 -28.87 8.49 5.86
CA SER A 226 -29.28 9.67 5.09
C SER A 226 -28.30 10.00 3.94
N ARG A 227 -27.88 8.98 3.18
CA ARG A 227 -27.11 9.19 1.96
C ARG A 227 -28.02 9.80 0.92
N PRO A 228 -27.51 10.76 0.10
CA PRO A 228 -28.25 11.20 -1.06
C PRO A 228 -28.62 9.99 -1.91
N GLU A 229 -29.86 10.00 -2.36
CA GLU A 229 -30.43 8.94 -3.19
C GLU A 229 -29.43 8.55 -4.29
N LYS A 230 -29.11 7.25 -4.40
CA LYS A 230 -28.25 6.77 -5.47
C LYS A 230 -28.92 7.14 -6.78
N VAL A 231 -28.31 8.04 -7.54
CA VAL A 231 -28.69 8.22 -8.94
C VAL A 231 -28.50 6.87 -9.60
N GLU A 232 -29.60 6.24 -10.00
CA GLU A 232 -29.54 5.03 -10.80
C GLU A 232 -28.89 5.38 -12.14
N ARG A 233 -27.62 5.01 -12.27
CA ARG A 233 -26.90 5.07 -13.54
C ARG A 233 -27.23 3.79 -14.31
N ASP A 234 -27.41 3.89 -15.63
CA ASP A 234 -27.46 2.71 -16.47
C ASP A 234 -26.10 1.99 -16.40
N GLN A 235 -26.05 1.00 -15.52
CA GLN A 235 -24.85 0.19 -15.28
C GLN A 235 -24.42 -0.57 -16.53
N HIS A 236 -25.36 -0.90 -17.41
CA HIS A 236 -25.07 -1.61 -18.66
C HIS A 236 -24.30 -0.70 -19.63
N GLU A 237 -24.74 0.53 -19.82
CA GLU A 237 -24.05 1.51 -20.66
C GLU A 237 -22.64 1.83 -20.12
N VAL A 238 -22.50 1.96 -18.81
CA VAL A 238 -21.20 2.17 -18.16
C VAL A 238 -20.25 0.98 -18.38
N HIS A 239 -20.75 -0.26 -18.30
CA HIS A 239 -19.94 -1.45 -18.55
C HIS A 239 -19.58 -1.61 -20.02
N GLU A 240 -20.49 -1.37 -20.95
CA GLU A 240 -20.21 -1.43 -22.39
C GLU A 240 -19.10 -0.46 -22.78
N ARG A 241 -19.15 0.77 -22.31
CA ARG A 241 -18.12 1.78 -22.61
C ARG A 241 -16.77 1.44 -21.97
N ARG A 242 -16.75 0.85 -20.77
CA ARG A 242 -15.52 0.36 -20.13
C ARG A 242 -14.88 -0.82 -20.86
N GLY A 243 -15.68 -1.62 -21.57
CA GLY A 243 -15.23 -2.77 -22.34
C GLY A 243 -14.64 -2.43 -23.70
N LEU A 244 -14.69 -1.18 -24.15
CA LEU A 244 -14.11 -0.78 -25.44
C LEU A 244 -12.58 -0.87 -25.38
N LEU A 245 -12.02 -1.84 -26.11
CA LEU A 245 -10.58 -1.98 -26.34
C LEU A 245 -10.16 -1.06 -27.49
N ILE A 246 -9.34 -0.06 -27.20
CA ILE A 246 -8.79 0.85 -28.18
C ILE A 246 -7.36 0.42 -28.50
N ALA A 247 -7.15 -0.07 -29.73
CA ALA A 247 -5.85 -0.57 -30.19
C ALA A 247 -4.84 0.54 -30.52
N ALA A 248 -5.31 1.78 -30.71
CA ALA A 248 -4.44 2.93 -31.02
C ALA A 248 -4.97 4.18 -30.31
N ILE A 249 -4.05 4.93 -29.71
CA ILE A 249 -4.37 6.20 -29.05
C ILE A 249 -4.65 7.26 -30.12
N ASN A 250 -5.89 7.70 -30.22
CA ASN A 250 -6.28 8.90 -30.96
C ASN A 250 -7.35 9.64 -30.18
N GLY A 251 -7.36 10.98 -30.26
CA GLY A 251 -8.21 11.83 -29.45
C GLY A 251 -9.73 11.53 -29.60
N LYS A 252 -10.16 11.09 -30.77
CA LYS A 252 -11.57 10.72 -31.00
C LYS A 252 -11.91 9.40 -30.32
N ALA A 253 -11.06 8.38 -30.48
CA ALA A 253 -11.28 7.07 -29.87
C ALA A 253 -11.23 7.16 -28.33
N GLU A 254 -10.35 7.99 -27.77
CA GLU A 254 -10.32 8.26 -26.34
C GLU A 254 -11.56 9.05 -25.87
N GLY A 255 -12.07 9.96 -26.68
CA GLY A 255 -13.33 10.65 -26.42
C GLY A 255 -14.54 9.70 -26.45
N ASP A 256 -14.56 8.74 -27.38
CA ASP A 256 -15.62 7.74 -27.48
C ASP A 256 -15.56 6.71 -26.34
N ARG A 257 -14.38 6.44 -25.83
CA ARG A 257 -14.14 5.60 -24.65
C ARG A 257 -14.40 6.34 -23.35
N CYS A 258 -14.16 7.63 -23.34
CA CYS A 258 -14.51 8.47 -22.21
C CYS A 258 -16.03 8.38 -22.03
N LEU A 259 -16.44 7.96 -20.86
CA LEU A 259 -17.83 8.07 -20.45
C LEU A 259 -18.18 9.55 -20.58
N THR A 260 -18.86 9.95 -21.65
CA THR A 260 -19.44 11.29 -21.82
C THR A 260 -20.55 11.51 -20.79
N CYS A 261 -20.32 11.05 -19.58
CA CYS A 261 -21.15 11.35 -18.44
C CYS A 261 -20.65 12.67 -17.88
N ASP A 262 -21.56 13.49 -17.41
CA ASP A 262 -21.30 14.72 -16.67
C ASP A 262 -20.47 14.46 -15.38
N VAL A 263 -19.87 13.29 -15.28
CA VAL A 263 -19.16 12.81 -14.09
C VAL A 263 -17.88 12.09 -14.52
N ILE A 264 -16.74 12.64 -14.18
CA ILE A 264 -15.45 11.95 -14.23
C ILE A 264 -15.57 10.59 -13.52
N CYS A 265 -14.92 9.58 -14.10
CA CYS A 265 -14.74 8.29 -13.43
C CYS A 265 -13.97 8.49 -12.12
N GLU A 266 -14.66 8.47 -10.99
CA GLU A 266 -14.07 8.71 -9.67
C GLU A 266 -13.51 7.43 -9.03
N VAL A 267 -13.23 6.37 -9.77
CA VAL A 267 -12.72 5.10 -9.23
C VAL A 267 -11.47 5.32 -8.38
N CYS A 268 -10.55 6.19 -8.82
CA CYS A 268 -9.34 6.50 -8.07
C CYS A 268 -9.60 7.16 -6.70
N THR A 269 -10.71 7.86 -6.53
CA THR A 269 -11.10 8.42 -5.23
C THR A 269 -11.73 7.37 -4.32
N GLU A 270 -12.46 6.42 -4.90
CA GLU A 270 -13.14 5.36 -4.15
C GLU A 270 -12.19 4.28 -3.66
N VAL A 271 -11.21 3.89 -4.50
CA VAL A 271 -10.27 2.81 -4.19
C VAL A 271 -9.08 3.28 -3.36
N CYS A 272 -8.88 4.59 -3.20
CA CYS A 272 -7.78 5.11 -2.41
C CYS A 272 -8.04 4.90 -0.91
N PRO A 273 -7.27 4.04 -0.22
CA PRO A 273 -7.48 3.76 1.20
C PRO A 273 -7.20 4.99 2.06
N ASN A 274 -6.27 5.84 1.62
CA ASN A 274 -5.83 7.03 2.33
C ASN A 274 -6.60 8.31 1.94
N ARG A 275 -7.58 8.21 1.01
CA ARG A 275 -8.31 9.37 0.50
C ARG A 275 -7.42 10.45 -0.12
N ALA A 276 -6.27 10.06 -0.67
CA ALA A 276 -5.33 10.97 -1.31
C ALA A 276 -5.83 11.54 -2.64
N ASN A 277 -6.74 10.86 -3.33
CA ASN A 277 -7.40 11.40 -4.52
C ASN A 277 -8.77 11.94 -4.16
N VAL A 278 -9.04 13.19 -4.48
CA VAL A 278 -10.26 13.91 -4.10
C VAL A 278 -10.90 14.53 -5.33
N ALA A 279 -12.19 14.28 -5.51
CA ALA A 279 -12.97 14.90 -6.56
C ALA A 279 -13.45 16.28 -6.11
N ILE A 280 -13.20 17.31 -6.93
CA ILE A 280 -13.60 18.68 -6.70
C ILE A 280 -14.44 19.21 -7.88
N THR A 281 -15.18 20.28 -7.67
CA THR A 281 -15.89 20.98 -8.73
C THR A 281 -15.11 22.25 -9.12
N VAL A 282 -14.75 22.36 -10.40
CA VAL A 282 -13.99 23.48 -10.94
C VAL A 282 -14.84 24.16 -12.02
N PRO A 283 -15.44 25.33 -11.75
CA PRO A 283 -16.24 26.06 -12.73
C PRO A 283 -15.40 26.46 -13.95
N GLY A 284 -16.02 26.40 -15.14
CA GLY A 284 -15.39 26.82 -16.40
C GLY A 284 -14.73 25.70 -17.20
N PHE A 285 -14.61 24.48 -16.65
CA PHE A 285 -14.22 23.32 -17.40
C PHE A 285 -15.42 22.73 -18.16
N ALA A 286 -15.18 22.07 -19.30
CA ALA A 286 -16.21 21.34 -20.04
C ALA A 286 -16.82 20.21 -19.18
N ASP A 287 -15.99 19.54 -18.39
CA ASP A 287 -16.40 18.73 -17.26
C ASP A 287 -15.96 19.45 -15.98
N PRO A 288 -16.90 20.01 -15.20
CA PRO A 288 -16.56 20.75 -13.99
C PRO A 288 -15.99 19.86 -12.88
N ARG A 289 -16.17 18.54 -12.97
CA ARG A 289 -15.66 17.60 -12.00
C ARG A 289 -14.19 17.28 -12.29
N GLN A 290 -13.30 17.52 -11.37
CA GLN A 290 -11.85 17.28 -11.50
C GLN A 290 -11.35 16.46 -10.32
N ILE A 291 -10.25 15.72 -10.54
CA ILE A 291 -9.57 14.97 -9.48
C ILE A 291 -8.28 15.68 -9.11
N VAL A 292 -8.09 15.90 -7.83
CA VAL A 292 -6.86 16.45 -7.25
C VAL A 292 -6.21 15.40 -6.38
N HIS A 293 -4.90 15.34 -6.37
CA HIS A 293 -4.10 14.45 -5.54
C HIS A 293 -3.54 15.18 -4.33
N LEU A 294 -3.59 14.58 -3.15
CA LEU A 294 -3.02 15.10 -1.90
C LEU A 294 -1.78 14.27 -1.54
N ASP A 295 -0.62 14.83 -1.76
CA ASP A 295 0.67 14.14 -1.57
C ASP A 295 0.84 13.63 -0.13
N GLY A 296 0.59 14.47 0.86
CA GLY A 296 0.74 14.12 2.27
C GLY A 296 -0.17 13.00 2.80
N LEU A 297 -1.16 12.56 2.02
CA LEU A 297 -2.02 11.40 2.32
C LEU A 297 -1.63 10.17 1.49
N CYS A 298 -0.80 10.32 0.46
CA CYS A 298 -0.43 9.25 -0.44
C CYS A 298 0.73 8.43 0.13
N ASN A 299 0.61 7.12 0.10
CA ASN A 299 1.70 6.18 0.38
C ASN A 299 2.12 5.40 -0.87
N GLU A 300 1.77 5.89 -2.05
CA GLU A 300 2.08 5.29 -3.36
C GLU A 300 1.73 3.80 -3.49
N CYS A 301 0.66 3.35 -2.82
CA CYS A 301 0.24 1.95 -2.84
C CYS A 301 -0.21 1.42 -4.22
N GLY A 302 -0.32 2.28 -5.24
CA GLY A 302 -0.67 1.90 -6.60
C GLY A 302 -2.13 1.55 -6.87
N ASN A 303 -3.00 1.42 -5.85
CA ASN A 303 -4.38 1.01 -6.02
C ASN A 303 -5.15 1.86 -7.05
N CYS A 304 -4.98 3.17 -7.01
CA CYS A 304 -5.64 4.07 -7.96
C CYS A 304 -5.21 3.82 -9.42
N GLY A 305 -3.97 3.41 -9.65
CA GLY A 305 -3.48 3.00 -10.97
C GLY A 305 -4.01 1.61 -11.36
N THR A 306 -3.95 0.64 -10.44
CA THR A 306 -4.44 -0.73 -10.68
C THR A 306 -5.91 -0.77 -11.09
N PHE A 307 -6.75 0.05 -10.46
CA PHE A 307 -8.18 0.12 -10.75
C PHE A 307 -8.55 1.20 -11.76
N CYS A 308 -7.57 1.92 -12.33
CA CYS A 308 -7.85 2.94 -13.33
C CYS A 308 -8.32 2.31 -14.65
N PRO A 309 -9.55 2.56 -15.10
CA PRO A 309 -10.05 2.00 -16.37
C PRO A 309 -9.35 2.59 -17.60
N HIS A 310 -8.59 3.68 -17.42
CA HIS A 310 -7.86 4.38 -18.48
C HIS A 310 -6.35 4.09 -18.46
N ALA A 311 -5.91 3.11 -17.69
CA ALA A 311 -4.50 2.77 -17.51
C ALA A 311 -3.62 3.96 -17.06
N GLY A 312 -4.21 4.94 -16.37
CA GLY A 312 -3.50 6.08 -15.80
C GLY A 312 -2.91 5.77 -14.43
N LEU A 313 -2.05 6.66 -13.95
CA LEU A 313 -1.48 6.64 -12.61
C LEU A 313 -1.95 7.89 -11.84
N PRO A 314 -3.19 7.90 -11.31
CA PRO A 314 -3.77 9.12 -10.73
C PRO A 314 -2.91 9.81 -9.68
N TYR A 315 -2.13 9.06 -8.92
CA TYR A 315 -1.18 9.60 -7.94
C TYR A 315 0.04 10.30 -8.57
N LYS A 316 0.25 10.14 -9.90
CA LYS A 316 1.30 10.82 -10.67
C LYS A 316 0.73 11.77 -11.74
N ASP A 317 -0.45 11.46 -12.26
CA ASP A 317 -1.00 12.17 -13.43
C ASP A 317 -1.87 13.38 -13.04
N LYS A 318 -2.32 13.46 -11.77
CA LYS A 318 -3.25 14.51 -11.33
C LYS A 318 -2.52 15.70 -10.73
N ILE A 319 -3.15 16.89 -10.84
CA ILE A 319 -2.68 18.08 -10.13
C ILE A 319 -2.55 17.74 -8.65
N THR A 320 -1.38 17.97 -8.11
CA THR A 320 -1.01 17.56 -6.75
C THR A 320 -0.95 18.76 -5.80
N ILE A 321 -1.52 18.60 -4.62
CA ILE A 321 -1.34 19.52 -3.49
C ILE A 321 -0.29 18.93 -2.57
N PHE A 322 0.83 19.62 -2.46
CA PHE A 322 1.94 19.22 -1.62
C PHE A 322 1.81 19.78 -0.22
N TRP A 323 2.16 19.00 0.78
CA TRP A 323 2.12 19.40 2.19
C TRP A 323 3.51 19.71 2.76
N SER A 324 4.57 19.30 2.07
CA SER A 324 5.94 19.56 2.48
C SER A 324 6.82 19.96 1.29
N ARG A 325 7.93 20.65 1.57
CA ARG A 325 8.95 20.94 0.56
C ARG A 325 9.63 19.66 0.07
N GLU A 326 9.89 18.73 0.97
CA GLU A 326 10.49 17.43 0.64
C GLU A 326 9.60 16.66 -0.35
N GLY A 327 8.31 16.49 -0.06
CA GLY A 327 7.36 15.83 -0.98
C GLY A 327 7.27 16.55 -2.32
N PHE A 328 7.35 17.91 -2.34
CA PHE A 328 7.39 18.66 -3.58
C PHE A 328 8.69 18.39 -4.38
N GLU A 329 9.84 18.33 -3.73
CA GLU A 329 11.14 18.11 -4.38
C GLU A 329 11.32 16.69 -4.91
N ASP A 330 10.82 15.69 -4.15
CA ASP A 330 10.86 14.27 -4.54
C ASP A 330 9.86 13.91 -5.66
N SER A 331 8.83 14.73 -5.86
CA SER A 331 7.79 14.45 -6.86
C SER A 331 8.11 15.13 -8.21
N THR A 332 7.61 14.54 -9.28
CA THR A 332 7.58 15.16 -10.62
C THR A 332 6.20 15.69 -11.00
N ASN A 333 5.20 15.53 -10.15
CA ASN A 333 3.83 15.90 -10.44
C ASN A 333 3.65 17.42 -10.59
N ALA A 334 2.85 17.84 -11.55
CA ALA A 334 2.39 19.21 -11.62
C ALA A 334 1.49 19.53 -10.41
N GLY A 335 1.68 20.69 -9.80
CA GLY A 335 0.89 21.00 -8.59
C GLY A 335 1.39 22.19 -7.78
N PHE A 336 0.90 22.31 -6.55
CA PHE A 336 1.04 23.47 -5.72
C PHE A 336 1.51 23.12 -4.30
N LEU A 337 2.52 23.82 -3.82
CA LEU A 337 2.95 23.83 -2.43
C LEU A 337 2.68 25.22 -1.83
N PRO A 338 1.79 25.38 -0.84
CA PRO A 338 1.55 26.68 -0.20
C PRO A 338 2.76 27.14 0.60
N LEU A 339 3.09 28.44 0.50
CA LEU A 339 4.13 29.12 1.24
C LEU A 339 3.53 30.06 2.30
N ILE A 340 4.32 30.41 3.34
CA ILE A 340 3.86 31.23 4.47
C ILE A 340 3.33 32.59 4.06
N ASP A 341 3.93 33.19 3.02
CA ASP A 341 3.60 34.54 2.55
C ASP A 341 2.38 34.60 1.62
N GLY A 342 1.62 33.49 1.53
CA GLY A 342 0.43 33.36 0.67
C GLY A 342 0.75 33.09 -0.80
N ALA A 343 2.03 32.87 -1.14
CA ALA A 343 2.44 32.39 -2.44
C ALA A 343 2.33 30.86 -2.54
N TYR A 344 2.53 30.34 -3.73
CA TYR A 344 2.60 28.91 -4.03
C TYR A 344 3.86 28.59 -4.81
N LEU A 345 4.66 27.66 -4.34
CA LEU A 345 5.65 27.03 -5.21
C LEU A 345 4.92 26.10 -6.15
N THR A 346 5.00 26.35 -7.44
CA THR A 346 4.17 25.67 -8.44
C THR A 346 5.06 24.92 -9.43
N ARG A 347 4.81 23.64 -9.61
CA ARG A 347 5.38 22.87 -10.72
C ARG A 347 4.37 22.76 -11.85
N MET A 348 4.84 23.16 -13.02
CA MET A 348 4.05 23.16 -14.25
C MET A 348 4.04 21.76 -14.89
N PRO A 349 3.11 21.48 -15.83
CA PRO A 349 3.09 20.20 -16.56
C PRO A 349 4.38 19.91 -17.36
N ASP A 350 5.15 20.92 -17.74
CA ASP A 350 6.44 20.78 -18.40
C ASP A 350 7.61 20.56 -17.43
N GLY A 351 7.33 20.46 -16.14
CA GLY A 351 8.29 20.26 -15.06
C GLY A 351 8.95 21.57 -14.56
N SER A 352 8.73 22.71 -15.21
CA SER A 352 9.27 23.98 -14.74
C SER A 352 8.67 24.38 -13.40
N VAL A 353 9.48 24.95 -12.51
CA VAL A 353 9.08 25.39 -11.17
C VAL A 353 9.15 26.91 -11.07
N ARG A 354 8.10 27.50 -10.51
CA ARG A 354 8.03 28.95 -10.27
C ARG A 354 7.20 29.26 -9.02
N GLU A 355 7.43 30.44 -8.47
CA GLU A 355 6.57 30.99 -7.42
C GLU A 355 5.39 31.71 -8.06
N HIS A 356 4.17 31.39 -7.62
CA HIS A 356 2.93 32.02 -8.06
C HIS A 356 2.26 32.73 -6.90
N ARG A 357 1.74 33.93 -7.14
CA ARG A 357 0.93 34.69 -6.18
C ARG A 357 -0.47 34.94 -6.72
N ALA A 358 -1.43 34.99 -5.81
CA ALA A 358 -2.82 35.27 -6.16
C ALA A 358 -2.94 36.56 -7.01
N GLY A 359 -3.65 36.44 -8.14
CA GLY A 359 -3.85 37.53 -9.08
C GLY A 359 -2.79 37.67 -10.19
N GLN A 360 -1.74 36.86 -10.18
CA GLN A 360 -0.83 36.76 -11.32
C GLN A 360 -1.42 35.89 -12.44
N GLN A 361 -1.16 36.25 -13.69
CA GLN A 361 -1.61 35.50 -14.87
C GLN A 361 -0.42 34.72 -15.49
N ASP A 362 0.27 33.98 -14.67
CA ASP A 362 1.46 33.22 -15.05
C ASP A 362 1.23 31.68 -15.04
N LEU A 363 0.02 31.25 -14.69
CA LEU A 363 -0.38 29.85 -14.76
C LEU A 363 -1.19 29.57 -16.02
N PRO A 364 -1.10 28.33 -16.58
CA PRO A 364 -2.06 27.87 -17.57
C PRO A 364 -3.48 28.00 -17.04
N GLU A 365 -4.42 28.30 -17.92
CA GLU A 365 -5.83 28.56 -17.54
C GLU A 365 -6.41 27.44 -16.67
N GLY A 366 -6.20 26.16 -17.07
CA GLY A 366 -6.69 25.03 -16.29
C GLY A 366 -6.12 24.95 -14.88
N MET A 367 -4.83 25.21 -14.69
CA MET A 367 -4.20 25.20 -13.36
C MET A 367 -4.69 26.37 -12.50
N SER A 368 -4.86 27.56 -13.08
CA SER A 368 -5.36 28.71 -12.33
C SER A 368 -6.79 28.51 -11.84
N GLN A 369 -7.66 27.91 -12.67
CA GLN A 369 -9.04 27.57 -12.30
C GLN A 369 -9.09 26.53 -11.17
N VAL A 370 -8.26 25.48 -11.25
CA VAL A 370 -8.15 24.46 -10.19
C VAL A 370 -7.69 25.10 -8.87
N LEU A 371 -6.64 25.91 -8.93
CA LEU A 371 -6.13 26.60 -7.73
C LEU A 371 -7.20 27.53 -7.12
N ALA A 372 -7.88 28.32 -7.94
CA ALA A 372 -8.93 29.21 -7.48
C ALA A 372 -10.11 28.46 -6.82
N ALA A 373 -10.52 27.32 -7.40
CA ALA A 373 -11.55 26.47 -6.82
C ALA A 373 -11.11 25.90 -5.47
N ILE A 374 -9.86 25.42 -5.38
CA ILE A 374 -9.33 24.88 -4.12
C ILE A 374 -9.25 25.97 -3.04
N GLN A 375 -8.75 27.14 -3.38
CA GLN A 375 -8.66 28.27 -2.44
C GLN A 375 -10.04 28.68 -1.90
N LYS A 376 -11.04 28.69 -2.76
CA LYS A 376 -12.39 29.16 -2.41
C LYS A 376 -13.19 28.14 -1.61
N ASP A 377 -13.26 26.90 -2.10
CA ASP A 377 -14.25 25.93 -1.63
C ASP A 377 -13.62 24.69 -0.97
N TYR A 378 -12.31 24.50 -1.12
CA TYR A 378 -11.59 23.29 -0.67
C TYR A 378 -10.28 23.62 0.06
N SER A 379 -10.18 24.79 0.68
CA SER A 379 -8.94 25.27 1.35
C SER A 379 -8.43 24.33 2.44
N PHE A 380 -9.28 23.45 2.97
CA PHE A 380 -8.90 22.39 3.92
C PHE A 380 -7.93 21.35 3.35
N MET A 381 -7.78 21.28 2.02
CA MET A 381 -6.80 20.40 1.36
C MET A 381 -5.36 20.89 1.52
N PHE A 382 -5.17 22.16 1.78
CA PHE A 382 -3.85 22.69 2.10
C PHE A 382 -3.50 22.32 3.55
N ALA A 383 -2.34 21.70 3.74
CA ALA A 383 -1.73 21.67 5.06
C ALA A 383 -1.34 23.09 5.51
N ALA A 384 -0.95 23.24 6.77
CA ALA A 384 -0.36 24.51 7.23
C ALA A 384 0.82 24.89 6.30
N PRO A 385 0.95 26.18 5.92
CA PRO A 385 2.01 26.61 4.99
C PRO A 385 3.39 26.22 5.50
N VAL A 386 4.24 25.77 4.58
CA VAL A 386 5.61 25.33 4.89
C VAL A 386 6.39 26.51 5.49
N GLY A 387 6.89 26.33 6.71
CA GLY A 387 7.60 27.34 7.50
C GLY A 387 6.80 27.88 8.68
N ALA A 388 5.54 27.45 8.87
CA ALA A 388 4.70 27.81 10.03
C ALA A 388 4.91 26.83 11.21
N GLN A 389 6.09 26.25 11.37
CA GLN A 389 6.39 25.51 12.61
C GLN A 389 6.80 26.47 13.71
N PRO A 390 6.29 26.28 14.96
CA PRO A 390 6.62 27.11 16.10
C PRO A 390 8.07 27.03 16.51
#